data_d4f83ac4a182c3629dcd9bce46e74e69
#
_entry.id   d4f83ac4a182c3629dcd9bce46e74e69
#
_cell.length_a   1.000
_cell.length_b   1.000
_cell.length_c   1.000
_cell.angle_alpha   90.00
_cell.angle_beta   90.00
_cell.angle_gamma   90.00
#
_symmetry.space_group_name_H-M   'P 1'
#
loop_
_entity.id
_entity.type
_entity.pdbx_description
1 polymer ?
#
loop_
_entity_poly.entity_id
_entity_poly.type
_entity_poly.pdbx_seq_one_letter_code
_entity_poly.pdbx_strand_id
1 'polypeptide(L)'
;LIHRRDALRASAVYLDKLRENGVNIVWNTEVKALQGDDRLTGLVLRNKVTGEESTLPVDGLFVAVGRRPETALFRGQLETDEAGYLIADETTRTSLPGVYAVGDVRRKPVRQILTAAADGAVAAHYIEEYLAGNRA
;
A
#
# COMPACT_ATOMS: atom_id res chain seq x y z
N LEU A 1 5.59 -8.80 15.47
CA LEU A 1 4.89 -8.78 14.19
C LEU A 1 3.66 -9.69 14.26
N ILE A 2 2.46 -9.17 14.02
CA ILE A 2 1.22 -9.97 14.00
C ILE A 2 0.94 -10.32 12.54
N HIS A 3 0.73 -11.60 12.23
CA HIS A 3 0.45 -12.05 10.86
C HIS A 3 -0.71 -13.04 10.80
N ARG A 4 -1.65 -12.79 9.88
CA ARG A 4 -2.92 -13.54 9.73
C ARG A 4 -2.78 -14.96 9.15
N ARG A 5 -1.58 -15.37 8.73
CA ARG A 5 -1.26 -16.70 8.17
C ARG A 5 -0.09 -17.31 8.93
N ASP A 6 0.25 -18.53 8.59
CA ASP A 6 1.37 -19.30 9.12
C ASP A 6 2.71 -19.03 8.42
N ALA A 7 2.68 -18.23 7.33
CA ALA A 7 3.87 -17.87 6.55
C ALA A 7 3.80 -16.45 6.01
N LEU A 8 4.93 -15.74 6.00
CA LEU A 8 5.10 -14.45 5.34
C LEU A 8 5.31 -14.64 3.82
N ARG A 9 4.85 -13.67 3.04
CA ARG A 9 5.19 -13.59 1.61
C ARG A 9 6.57 -12.96 1.35
N ALA A 10 7.20 -12.44 2.40
CA ALA A 10 8.52 -11.84 2.33
C ALA A 10 9.59 -12.90 1.99
N SER A 11 10.67 -12.46 1.35
CA SER A 11 11.82 -13.34 1.07
C SER A 11 12.48 -13.81 2.36
N ALA A 12 13.22 -14.94 2.28
CA ALA A 12 13.94 -15.52 3.42
C ALA A 12 14.87 -14.52 4.12
N VAL A 13 15.49 -13.64 3.35
CA VAL A 13 16.39 -12.58 3.88
C VAL A 13 15.68 -11.70 4.91
N TYR A 14 14.42 -11.33 4.69
CA TYR A 14 13.66 -10.54 5.67
C TYR A 14 13.27 -11.35 6.91
N LEU A 15 12.97 -12.64 6.75
CA LEU A 15 12.68 -13.53 7.88
C LEU A 15 13.89 -13.68 8.80
N ASP A 16 15.08 -13.85 8.21
CA ASP A 16 16.32 -13.96 8.98
C ASP A 16 16.60 -12.66 9.72
N LYS A 17 16.42 -11.50 9.07
CA LYS A 17 16.56 -10.20 9.73
C LYS A 17 15.57 -9.99 10.88
N LEU A 18 14.33 -10.44 10.76
CA LEU A 18 13.36 -10.38 11.85
C LEU A 18 13.83 -11.23 13.05
N ARG A 19 14.35 -12.44 12.79
CA ARG A 19 14.87 -13.34 13.83
C ARG A 19 16.13 -12.75 14.50
N GLU A 20 17.10 -12.28 13.70
CA GLU A 20 18.34 -11.65 14.19
C GLU A 20 18.06 -10.45 15.09
N ASN A 21 17.01 -9.68 14.81
CA ASN A 21 16.60 -8.53 15.61
C ASN A 21 15.60 -8.87 16.73
N GLY A 22 15.38 -10.14 17.03
CA GLY A 22 14.53 -10.58 18.14
C GLY A 22 13.05 -10.23 17.97
N VAL A 23 12.57 -10.07 16.74
CA VAL A 23 11.18 -9.75 16.47
C VAL A 23 10.30 -10.98 16.66
N ASN A 24 9.43 -10.96 17.65
CA ASN A 24 8.44 -12.01 17.86
C ASN A 24 7.37 -11.97 16.77
N ILE A 25 7.06 -13.13 16.18
CA ILE A 25 5.99 -13.24 15.17
C ILE A 25 4.83 -14.05 15.77
N VAL A 26 3.66 -13.41 15.80
CA VAL A 26 2.40 -14.02 16.22
C VAL A 26 1.65 -14.46 14.96
N TRP A 27 1.68 -15.75 14.70
CA TRP A 27 1.12 -16.37 13.50
C TRP A 27 -0.39 -16.61 13.61
N ASN A 28 -1.05 -16.75 12.45
CA ASN A 28 -2.47 -17.07 12.34
C ASN A 28 -3.36 -16.11 13.14
N THR A 29 -2.93 -14.87 13.34
CA THR A 29 -3.55 -13.96 14.29
C THR A 29 -3.90 -12.65 13.61
N GLU A 30 -5.04 -12.09 14.00
CA GLU A 30 -5.52 -10.78 13.60
C GLU A 30 -5.77 -9.91 14.84
N VAL A 31 -5.68 -8.58 14.65
CA VAL A 31 -6.07 -7.60 15.66
C VAL A 31 -7.58 -7.46 15.62
N LYS A 32 -8.25 -7.73 16.72
CA LYS A 32 -9.71 -7.63 16.89
C LYS A 32 -10.14 -6.27 17.41
N ALA A 33 -9.39 -5.74 18.39
CA ALA A 33 -9.67 -4.45 19.00
C ALA A 33 -8.41 -3.79 19.54
N LEU A 34 -8.47 -2.48 19.70
CA LEU A 34 -7.48 -1.67 20.40
C LEU A 34 -7.90 -1.46 21.83
N GLN A 35 -6.93 -1.39 22.74
CA GLN A 35 -7.14 -1.07 24.17
C GLN A 35 -6.41 0.20 24.52
N GLY A 36 -7.07 1.06 25.29
CA GLY A 36 -6.55 2.33 25.77
C GLY A 36 -7.60 3.42 25.63
N ASP A 37 -7.40 4.51 26.36
CA ASP A 37 -8.24 5.70 26.28
C ASP A 37 -7.51 6.81 25.50
N ASP A 38 -6.75 7.68 26.16
CA ASP A 38 -5.98 8.74 25.51
C ASP A 38 -4.77 8.21 24.73
N ARG A 39 -4.29 7.03 25.05
CA ARG A 39 -3.18 6.36 24.37
C ARG A 39 -3.42 4.87 24.24
N LEU A 40 -2.80 4.27 23.22
CA LEU A 40 -2.80 2.82 23.04
C LEU A 40 -2.01 2.15 24.18
N THR A 41 -2.62 1.15 24.81
CA THR A 41 -1.99 0.36 25.89
C THR A 41 -1.95 -1.13 25.57
N GLY A 42 -2.73 -1.57 24.58
CA GLY A 42 -2.76 -2.98 24.20
C GLY A 42 -3.60 -3.28 22.97
N LEU A 43 -3.55 -4.51 22.55
CA LEU A 43 -4.32 -5.06 21.45
C LEU A 43 -5.06 -6.30 21.92
N VAL A 44 -6.34 -6.44 21.56
CA VAL A 44 -7.04 -7.72 21.63
C VAL A 44 -6.75 -8.46 20.33
N LEU A 45 -6.15 -9.63 20.45
CA LEU A 45 -5.77 -10.51 19.37
C LEU A 45 -6.74 -11.68 19.28
N ARG A 46 -6.97 -12.20 18.07
CA ARG A 46 -7.72 -13.43 17.85
C ARG A 46 -6.93 -14.36 16.94
N ASN A 47 -6.70 -15.55 17.41
CA ASN A 47 -6.13 -16.62 16.59
C ASN A 47 -7.21 -17.12 15.61
N LYS A 48 -6.91 -17.12 14.33
CA LYS A 48 -7.86 -17.48 13.27
C LYS A 48 -8.10 -18.98 13.12
N VAL A 49 -7.19 -19.79 13.65
CA VAL A 49 -7.27 -21.26 13.58
C VAL A 49 -8.01 -21.80 14.81
N THR A 50 -7.62 -21.36 16.00
CA THR A 50 -8.22 -21.84 17.27
C THR A 50 -9.43 -21.03 17.72
N GLY A 51 -9.57 -19.79 17.23
CA GLY A 51 -10.59 -18.83 17.69
C GLY A 51 -10.27 -18.21 19.05
N GLU A 52 -9.14 -18.58 19.68
CA GLU A 52 -8.73 -18.10 20.99
C GLU A 52 -8.39 -16.60 20.94
N GLU A 53 -8.82 -15.88 21.98
CA GLU A 53 -8.53 -14.46 22.17
C GLU A 53 -7.46 -14.28 23.25
N SER A 54 -6.59 -13.32 23.02
CA SER A 54 -5.53 -12.94 23.96
C SER A 54 -5.30 -11.43 23.91
N THR A 55 -4.63 -10.90 24.93
CA THR A 55 -4.25 -9.49 25.00
C THR A 55 -2.73 -9.36 24.87
N LEU A 56 -2.28 -8.41 24.05
CA LEU A 56 -0.88 -8.06 23.90
C LEU A 56 -0.68 -6.59 24.31
N PRO A 57 0.07 -6.32 25.41
CA PRO A 57 0.43 -4.95 25.78
C PRO A 57 1.35 -4.33 24.71
N VAL A 58 1.03 -3.13 24.25
CA VAL A 58 1.81 -2.35 23.27
C VAL A 58 1.60 -0.85 23.48
N ASP A 59 2.61 -0.07 23.12
CA ASP A 59 2.58 1.40 23.16
C ASP A 59 2.27 2.02 21.78
N GLY A 60 2.32 1.22 20.72
CA GLY A 60 2.05 1.67 19.36
C GLY A 60 1.71 0.52 18.41
N LEU A 61 0.99 0.84 17.32
CA LEU A 61 0.62 -0.12 16.29
C LEU A 61 0.89 0.46 14.90
N PHE A 62 1.73 -0.23 14.13
CA PHE A 62 1.91 0.03 12.70
C PHE A 62 1.02 -0.90 11.88
N VAL A 63 0.05 -0.34 11.16
CA VAL A 63 -0.85 -1.09 10.29
C VAL A 63 -0.25 -1.19 8.90
N ALA A 64 0.24 -2.38 8.52
CA ALA A 64 0.90 -2.66 7.24
C ALA A 64 0.24 -3.85 6.51
N VAL A 65 -1.09 -3.90 6.50
CA VAL A 65 -1.88 -5.05 6.01
C VAL A 65 -2.17 -5.00 4.50
N GLY A 66 -1.77 -3.93 3.82
CA GLY A 66 -1.97 -3.72 2.39
C GLY A 66 -2.12 -2.24 2.06
N ARG A 67 -2.25 -1.97 0.76
CA ARG A 67 -2.48 -0.62 0.24
C ARG A 67 -3.81 -0.59 -0.50
N ARG A 68 -4.50 0.53 -0.41
CA ARG A 68 -5.67 0.86 -1.19
C ARG A 68 -5.43 2.19 -1.88
N PRO A 69 -5.51 2.27 -3.22
CA PRO A 69 -5.34 3.54 -3.91
C PRO A 69 -6.54 4.45 -3.65
N GLU A 70 -6.29 5.71 -3.36
CA GLU A 70 -7.33 6.74 -3.21
C GLU A 70 -7.74 7.29 -4.58
N THR A 71 -8.49 6.49 -5.32
CA THR A 71 -8.92 6.76 -6.71
C THR A 71 -10.43 6.88 -6.85
N ALA A 72 -11.15 6.91 -5.74
CA ALA A 72 -12.61 6.98 -5.74
C ALA A 72 -13.17 8.19 -6.52
N LEU A 73 -12.45 9.33 -6.47
CA LEU A 73 -12.79 10.56 -7.19
C LEU A 73 -12.84 10.36 -8.72
N PHE A 74 -12.02 9.46 -9.26
CA PHE A 74 -11.87 9.22 -10.70
C PHE A 74 -12.71 8.05 -11.21
N ARG A 75 -13.50 7.44 -10.35
CA ARG A 75 -14.32 6.27 -10.71
C ARG A 75 -15.31 6.64 -11.82
N GLY A 76 -15.31 5.83 -12.88
CA GLY A 76 -16.15 6.05 -14.06
C GLY A 76 -15.66 7.14 -15.01
N GLN A 77 -14.55 7.83 -14.69
CA GLN A 77 -13.92 8.83 -15.54
C GLN A 77 -12.61 8.30 -16.13
N LEU A 78 -11.82 7.59 -15.33
CA LEU A 78 -10.55 7.01 -15.76
C LEU A 78 -10.60 5.49 -15.62
N GLU A 79 -9.86 4.80 -16.47
CA GLU A 79 -9.70 3.35 -16.39
C GLU A 79 -8.91 2.95 -15.14
N THR A 80 -9.40 1.92 -14.45
CA THR A 80 -8.76 1.33 -13.27
C THR A 80 -8.63 -0.18 -13.42
N ASP A 81 -7.63 -0.76 -12.76
CA ASP A 81 -7.55 -2.20 -12.60
C ASP A 81 -8.53 -2.72 -11.52
N GLU A 82 -8.60 -4.04 -11.34
CA GLU A 82 -9.48 -4.70 -10.36
C GLU A 82 -9.19 -4.27 -8.91
N ALA A 83 -7.95 -3.84 -8.62
CA ALA A 83 -7.54 -3.35 -7.30
C ALA A 83 -7.80 -1.84 -7.10
N GLY A 84 -8.30 -1.16 -8.14
CA GLY A 84 -8.63 0.26 -8.14
C GLY A 84 -7.48 1.20 -8.50
N TYR A 85 -6.32 0.69 -8.96
CA TYR A 85 -5.22 1.54 -9.43
C TYR A 85 -5.51 2.10 -10.82
N LEU A 86 -5.15 3.36 -11.05
CA LEU A 86 -5.28 4.00 -12.36
C LEU A 86 -4.40 3.32 -13.41
N ILE A 87 -4.98 3.02 -14.56
CA ILE A 87 -4.25 2.49 -15.71
C ILE A 87 -3.64 3.68 -16.45
N ALA A 88 -2.32 3.65 -16.61
CA ALA A 88 -1.55 4.60 -17.40
C ALA A 88 -0.38 3.87 -18.06
N ASP A 89 0.02 4.33 -19.23
CA ASP A 89 1.14 3.79 -19.98
C ASP A 89 2.50 4.28 -19.44
N GLU A 90 3.60 3.92 -20.11
CA GLU A 90 4.94 4.35 -19.70
C GLU A 90 5.15 5.86 -19.81
N THR A 91 4.31 6.57 -20.56
CA THR A 91 4.30 8.04 -20.65
C THR A 91 3.45 8.68 -19.56
N THR A 92 2.89 7.87 -18.65
CA THR A 92 1.96 8.27 -17.58
C THR A 92 0.58 8.77 -18.07
N ARG A 93 0.29 8.68 -19.39
CA ARG A 93 -1.01 9.05 -19.94
C ARG A 93 -2.09 8.08 -19.49
N THR A 94 -3.25 8.63 -19.15
CA THR A 94 -4.45 7.85 -18.80
C THR A 94 -5.36 7.65 -20.02
N SER A 95 -6.51 7.01 -19.81
CA SER A 95 -7.56 6.88 -20.84
C SER A 95 -8.16 8.20 -21.31
N LEU A 96 -7.97 9.29 -20.55
CA LEU A 96 -8.50 10.62 -20.86
C LEU A 96 -7.37 11.54 -21.31
N PRO A 97 -7.46 12.12 -22.54
CA PRO A 97 -6.46 13.07 -23.05
C PRO A 97 -6.23 14.26 -22.11
N GLY A 98 -4.96 14.63 -21.90
CA GLY A 98 -4.58 15.72 -21.01
C GLY A 98 -4.56 15.35 -19.53
N VAL A 99 -4.91 14.10 -19.17
CA VAL A 99 -4.86 13.60 -17.80
C VAL A 99 -3.75 12.56 -17.66
N TYR A 100 -2.90 12.75 -16.65
CA TYR A 100 -1.72 11.92 -16.37
C TYR A 100 -1.82 11.34 -14.97
N ALA A 101 -1.45 10.07 -14.79
CA ALA A 101 -1.41 9.42 -13.49
C ALA A 101 0.03 9.14 -13.08
N VAL A 102 0.42 9.60 -11.90
CA VAL A 102 1.78 9.48 -11.37
C VAL A 102 1.79 8.89 -9.96
N GLY A 103 2.88 8.27 -9.58
CA GLY A 103 3.09 7.79 -8.22
C GLY A 103 2.32 6.51 -7.89
N ASP A 104 2.00 6.36 -6.61
CA ASP A 104 1.49 5.11 -6.05
C ASP A 104 0.03 4.80 -6.41
N VAL A 105 -0.72 5.75 -6.93
CA VAL A 105 -2.10 5.53 -7.43
C VAL A 105 -2.16 4.82 -8.78
N ARG A 106 -1.04 4.79 -9.50
CA ARG A 106 -0.89 4.17 -10.81
C ARG A 106 -0.65 2.67 -10.69
N ARG A 107 -1.18 1.87 -11.62
CA ARG A 107 -0.88 0.44 -11.75
C ARG A 107 0.59 0.25 -12.15
N LYS A 108 1.40 -0.29 -11.23
CA LYS A 108 2.83 -0.59 -11.45
C LYS A 108 3.33 -1.64 -10.45
N PRO A 109 4.41 -2.38 -10.78
CA PRO A 109 4.92 -3.45 -9.91
C PRO A 109 5.62 -2.92 -8.66
N VAL A 110 6.31 -1.77 -8.76
CA VAL A 110 7.11 -1.20 -7.67
C VAL A 110 6.57 0.17 -7.28
N ARG A 111 6.34 0.36 -5.97
CA ARG A 111 5.82 1.59 -5.38
C ARG A 111 6.80 2.06 -4.31
N GLN A 112 7.67 3.01 -4.70
CA GLN A 112 8.68 3.63 -3.86
C GLN A 112 8.75 5.12 -4.18
N ILE A 113 9.29 5.92 -3.28
CA ILE A 113 9.47 7.37 -3.48
C ILE A 113 10.17 7.67 -4.80
N LEU A 114 11.23 6.93 -5.12
CA LEU A 114 11.99 7.12 -6.35
C LEU A 114 11.15 6.85 -7.61
N THR A 115 10.35 5.78 -7.61
CA THR A 115 9.48 5.48 -8.76
C THR A 115 8.32 6.46 -8.90
N ALA A 116 7.86 7.04 -7.80
CA ALA A 116 6.85 8.09 -7.82
C ALA A 116 7.41 9.41 -8.36
N ALA A 117 8.63 9.78 -7.97
CA ALA A 117 9.32 10.95 -8.48
C ALA A 117 9.64 10.82 -9.98
N ALA A 118 10.10 9.63 -10.43
CA ALA A 118 10.35 9.33 -11.83
C ALA A 118 9.09 9.48 -12.70
N ASP A 119 7.94 8.97 -12.23
CA ASP A 119 6.66 9.17 -12.91
C ASP A 119 6.36 10.68 -13.10
N GLY A 120 6.63 11.51 -12.07
CA GLY A 120 6.44 12.96 -12.15
C GLY A 120 7.30 13.62 -13.22
N ALA A 121 8.56 13.22 -13.32
CA ALA A 121 9.48 13.73 -14.35
C ALA A 121 9.01 13.33 -15.76
N VAL A 122 8.57 12.09 -15.94
CA VAL A 122 8.03 11.59 -17.21
C VAL A 122 6.74 12.36 -17.57
N ALA A 123 5.83 12.53 -16.62
CA ALA A 123 4.59 13.29 -16.83
C ALA A 123 4.86 14.72 -17.28
N ALA A 124 5.80 15.42 -16.62
CA ALA A 124 6.14 16.80 -16.97
C ALA A 124 6.56 16.91 -18.44
N HIS A 125 7.43 16.02 -18.92
CA HIS A 125 7.87 15.99 -20.32
C HIS A 125 6.68 15.83 -21.30
N TYR A 126 5.82 14.85 -21.05
CA TYR A 126 4.69 14.60 -21.96
C TYR A 126 3.54 15.61 -21.83
N ILE A 127 3.41 16.30 -20.70
CA ILE A 127 2.51 17.45 -20.56
C ILE A 127 3.00 18.62 -21.41
N GLU A 128 4.30 18.91 -21.43
CA GLU A 128 4.88 19.95 -22.29
C GLU A 128 4.61 19.66 -23.77
N GLU A 129 4.82 18.44 -24.23
CA GLU A 129 4.49 18.03 -25.61
C GLU A 129 3.01 18.19 -25.92
N TYR A 130 2.12 17.73 -25.03
CA TYR A 130 0.67 17.85 -25.19
C TYR A 130 0.23 19.31 -25.32
N LEU A 131 0.75 20.17 -24.47
CA LEU A 131 0.44 21.61 -24.51
C LEU A 131 1.02 22.29 -25.75
N ALA A 132 2.19 21.88 -26.24
CA ALA A 132 2.77 22.41 -27.49
C ALA A 132 1.95 22.00 -28.72
N GLY A 133 1.50 20.75 -28.77
CA GLY A 133 0.66 20.25 -29.88
C GLY A 133 -0.75 20.83 -29.93
N ASN A 134 -1.28 21.32 -28.82
CA ASN A 134 -2.60 21.93 -28.72
C ASN A 134 -2.58 23.49 -28.92
N ARG A 135 -1.43 24.07 -29.25
CA ARG A 135 -1.29 25.52 -29.53
C ARG A 135 -1.42 25.90 -31.02
N ALA A 136 -1.69 24.93 -31.90
CA ALA A 136 -1.86 25.11 -33.33
C ALA A 136 -3.33 25.30 -33.74
#